data_921fd916097ef1e9138088b31b25c566
#
_entry.id   921fd916097ef1e9138088b31b25c566
#
_cell.length_a   1.000
_cell.length_b   1.000
_cell.length_c   1.000
_cell.angle_alpha   90.00
_cell.angle_beta   90.00
_cell.angle_gamma   90.00
#
_symmetry.space_group_name_H-M   'P 1'
#
loop_
_entity.id
_entity.type
_entity.pdbx_description
1 polymer ?
#
loop_
_entity_poly.entity_id
_entity_poly.type
_entity_poly.pdbx_seq_one_letter_code
_entity_poly.pdbx_strand_id
1 'polypeptide(L)'
;MGTASTMNALAEALGMALPGSAAIPAPYRERAQCAYKTGVQIVEMVHADRKPSDIMTREAFENAIAVNTAIGGSTNAPIHLCAIAKHIGVKLDLDDWDRIGHGLPLLLNMQPAGEWLGEEYYRAGGLQAIQAELLDQGKLHGDALTANGKTVKDNAAGKHSWDRRTIKEYSEPMKKEAGFLHLSGNLFDSAIIKTSVISKEFRAEFLVDTNDPNAFECKSVVFDGPEDYYARIDKADIDERTILVMRGVGPLGYPGAAEVVNMTAPGRLLKQGLKYSLPCIGDGRQSGTSGSPSILNASPEAAANGNLAILRDGDKIRVDLTKRKVNLLISEEEIAQRREDLMSKGGYKAVEAHTPYQDFFRREVGPLSEGMVFERATKFQRVAQNFPIPRDNH
;
A
#
# COMPACT_ATOMS: atom_id res chain seq x y z
N MET A 1 12.06 3.10 0.66
CA MET A 1 11.02 3.01 -0.43
C MET A 1 9.80 3.85 -0.04
N GLY A 2 9.79 5.12 -0.40
CA GLY A 2 8.58 5.94 -0.34
C GLY A 2 7.62 5.58 -1.48
N THR A 3 6.44 6.20 -1.52
CA THR A 3 5.41 5.90 -2.54
C THR A 3 5.91 6.20 -3.95
N ALA A 4 6.60 7.33 -4.16
CA ALA A 4 7.10 7.72 -5.49
C ALA A 4 8.11 6.70 -6.06
N SER A 5 9.13 6.31 -5.28
CA SER A 5 10.11 5.30 -5.71
C SER A 5 9.49 3.91 -5.86
N THR A 6 8.52 3.57 -5.01
CA THR A 6 7.73 2.34 -5.18
C THR A 6 6.99 2.35 -6.51
N MET A 7 6.21 3.38 -6.80
CA MET A 7 5.41 3.42 -8.03
C MET A 7 6.28 3.50 -9.30
N ASN A 8 7.45 4.14 -9.25
CA ASN A 8 8.43 4.04 -10.33
C ASN A 8 8.85 2.57 -10.58
N ALA A 9 9.17 1.83 -9.52
CA ALA A 9 9.53 0.42 -9.63
C ALA A 9 8.35 -0.42 -10.16
N LEU A 10 7.13 -0.16 -9.70
CA LEU A 10 5.95 -0.91 -10.12
C LEU A 10 5.52 -0.57 -11.55
N ALA A 11 5.70 0.66 -12.03
CA ALA A 11 5.48 1.00 -13.44
C ALA A 11 6.43 0.22 -14.35
N GLU A 12 7.69 0.02 -13.94
CA GLU A 12 8.65 -0.82 -14.65
C GLU A 12 8.28 -2.31 -14.55
N ALA A 13 7.86 -2.78 -13.36
CA ALA A 13 7.44 -4.17 -13.14
C ALA A 13 6.18 -4.54 -13.94
N LEU A 14 5.24 -3.59 -14.11
CA LEU A 14 4.07 -3.70 -15.00
C LEU A 14 4.45 -3.70 -16.48
N GLY A 15 5.69 -3.42 -16.83
CA GLY A 15 6.13 -3.29 -18.22
C GLY A 15 5.85 -1.93 -18.87
N MET A 16 5.25 -0.97 -18.15
CA MET A 16 4.85 0.34 -18.70
C MET A 16 5.94 1.41 -18.65
N ALA A 17 7.04 1.17 -17.94
CA ALA A 17 8.23 2.03 -17.99
C ALA A 17 9.41 1.28 -18.63
N LEU A 18 10.36 2.03 -19.17
CA LEU A 18 11.54 1.44 -19.81
C LEU A 18 12.39 0.68 -18.79
N PRO A 19 12.90 -0.51 -19.14
CA PRO A 19 13.74 -1.31 -18.25
C PRO A 19 14.97 -0.53 -17.78
N GLY A 20 15.20 -0.58 -16.44
CA GLY A 20 16.28 0.13 -15.76
C GLY A 20 15.98 1.59 -15.43
N SER A 21 14.78 2.09 -15.74
CA SER A 21 14.40 3.49 -15.50
C SER A 21 14.09 3.78 -14.03
N ALA A 22 13.49 2.83 -13.30
CA ALA A 22 12.88 3.07 -11.99
C ALA A 22 13.88 3.57 -10.93
N ALA A 23 15.09 3.02 -10.92
CA ALA A 23 16.08 3.30 -9.90
C ALA A 23 17.01 4.50 -10.20
N ILE A 24 16.96 5.08 -11.41
CA ILE A 24 17.86 6.17 -11.77
C ILE A 24 17.63 7.37 -10.83
N PRO A 25 18.64 7.86 -10.10
CA PRO A 25 18.49 9.04 -9.27
C PRO A 25 18.11 10.29 -10.06
N ALA A 26 17.27 11.16 -9.48
CA ALA A 26 16.76 12.36 -10.16
C ALA A 26 17.87 13.28 -10.74
N PRO A 27 19.00 13.54 -10.04
CA PRO A 27 20.03 14.46 -10.54
C PRO A 27 20.97 13.83 -11.59
N TYR A 28 20.84 12.54 -11.89
CA TYR A 28 21.72 11.87 -12.83
C TYR A 28 21.32 12.19 -14.28
N ARG A 29 22.33 12.41 -15.14
CA ARG A 29 22.13 12.64 -16.58
C ARG A 29 21.37 11.51 -17.28
N GLU A 30 21.53 10.29 -16.76
CA GLU A 30 20.84 9.09 -17.25
C GLU A 30 19.31 9.25 -17.14
N ARG A 31 18.81 10.05 -16.20
CA ARG A 31 17.38 10.38 -16.11
C ARG A 31 16.89 11.16 -17.33
N ALA A 32 17.63 12.18 -17.77
CA ALA A 32 17.30 12.93 -18.98
C ALA A 32 17.42 12.07 -20.25
N GLN A 33 18.43 11.20 -20.33
CA GLN A 33 18.57 10.23 -21.41
C GLN A 33 17.41 9.24 -21.43
N CYS A 34 16.96 8.77 -20.28
CA CYS A 34 15.81 7.89 -20.16
C CYS A 34 14.54 8.58 -20.65
N ALA A 35 14.32 9.84 -20.27
CA ALA A 35 13.17 10.63 -20.75
C ALA A 35 13.17 10.76 -22.28
N TYR A 36 14.33 11.05 -22.90
CA TYR A 36 14.45 11.07 -24.36
C TYR A 36 14.10 9.71 -24.99
N LYS A 37 14.66 8.61 -24.45
CA LYS A 37 14.37 7.25 -24.93
C LYS A 37 12.90 6.89 -24.79
N THR A 38 12.23 7.38 -23.75
CA THR A 38 10.79 7.18 -23.55
C THR A 38 9.99 7.85 -24.68
N GLY A 39 10.40 9.06 -25.08
CA GLY A 39 9.79 9.75 -26.24
C GLY A 39 9.98 8.99 -27.56
N VAL A 40 11.15 8.39 -27.79
CA VAL A 40 11.38 7.52 -28.97
C VAL A 40 10.49 6.26 -28.86
N GLN A 41 10.48 5.62 -27.68
CA GLN A 41 9.76 4.37 -27.50
C GLN A 41 8.25 4.49 -27.68
N ILE A 42 7.62 5.61 -27.29
CA ILE A 42 6.18 5.78 -27.50
C ILE A 42 5.84 5.82 -29.01
N VAL A 43 6.71 6.40 -29.84
CA VAL A 43 6.52 6.41 -31.29
C VAL A 43 6.61 4.98 -31.85
N GLU A 44 7.57 4.19 -31.38
CA GLU A 44 7.69 2.77 -31.74
C GLU A 44 6.47 1.95 -31.31
N MET A 45 5.91 2.23 -30.14
CA MET A 45 4.68 1.57 -29.66
C MET A 45 3.49 1.88 -30.57
N VAL A 46 3.36 3.13 -31.03
CA VAL A 46 2.30 3.54 -31.97
C VAL A 46 2.44 2.82 -33.29
N HIS A 47 3.66 2.76 -33.87
CA HIS A 47 3.91 2.04 -35.12
C HIS A 47 3.67 0.53 -35.00
N ALA A 48 3.96 -0.05 -33.87
CA ALA A 48 3.72 -1.47 -33.57
C ALA A 48 2.28 -1.78 -33.13
N ASP A 49 1.40 -0.79 -33.07
CA ASP A 49 0.03 -0.87 -32.49
C ASP A 49 0.01 -1.52 -31.07
N ARG A 50 1.09 -1.31 -30.29
CA ARG A 50 1.22 -1.88 -28.93
C ARG A 50 0.50 -1.00 -27.93
N LYS A 51 -0.58 -1.53 -27.37
CA LYS A 51 -1.46 -0.80 -26.45
C LYS A 51 -1.13 -1.09 -24.98
N PRO A 52 -1.47 -0.20 -24.05
CA PRO A 52 -1.39 -0.49 -22.61
C PRO A 52 -2.10 -1.79 -22.20
N SER A 53 -3.22 -2.13 -22.85
CA SER A 53 -3.96 -3.39 -22.62
C SER A 53 -3.18 -4.65 -22.99
N ASP A 54 -2.21 -4.55 -23.92
CA ASP A 54 -1.38 -5.70 -24.32
C ASP A 54 -0.27 -5.96 -23.28
N ILE A 55 0.07 -4.96 -22.50
CA ILE A 55 1.16 -4.96 -21.50
C ILE A 55 0.60 -5.21 -20.10
N MET A 56 -0.39 -4.42 -19.68
CA MET A 56 -0.98 -4.49 -18.33
C MET A 56 -1.98 -5.63 -18.21
N THR A 57 -1.53 -6.86 -18.40
CA THR A 57 -2.30 -8.09 -18.19
C THR A 57 -2.34 -8.48 -16.72
N ARG A 58 -3.13 -9.50 -16.38
CA ARG A 58 -3.17 -10.04 -15.00
C ARG A 58 -1.78 -10.44 -14.52
N GLU A 59 -0.99 -11.10 -15.35
CA GLU A 59 0.38 -11.54 -15.06
C GLU A 59 1.32 -10.36 -14.78
N ALA A 60 1.16 -9.25 -15.50
CA ALA A 60 1.93 -8.03 -15.24
C ALA A 60 1.62 -7.43 -13.86
N PHE A 61 0.35 -7.43 -13.43
CA PHE A 61 -0.01 -7.01 -12.07
C PHE A 61 0.52 -7.96 -11.01
N GLU A 62 0.51 -9.27 -11.24
CA GLU A 62 1.10 -10.26 -10.33
C GLU A 62 2.62 -10.05 -10.19
N ASN A 63 3.32 -9.74 -11.29
CA ASN A 63 4.72 -9.32 -11.26
C ASN A 63 4.92 -8.05 -10.40
N ALA A 64 4.04 -7.06 -10.54
CA ALA A 64 4.12 -5.84 -9.74
C ALA A 64 3.90 -6.11 -8.24
N ILE A 65 2.99 -7.01 -7.87
CA ILE A 65 2.78 -7.44 -6.48
C ILE A 65 4.03 -8.14 -5.92
N ALA A 66 4.62 -9.07 -6.67
CA ALA A 66 5.84 -9.76 -6.26
C ALA A 66 7.00 -8.78 -6.06
N VAL A 67 7.19 -7.86 -7.01
CA VAL A 67 8.19 -6.79 -6.91
C VAL A 67 7.92 -5.88 -5.71
N ASN A 68 6.65 -5.50 -5.46
CA ASN A 68 6.30 -4.65 -4.31
C ASN A 68 6.77 -5.27 -2.98
N THR A 69 6.64 -6.57 -2.83
CA THR A 69 7.17 -7.30 -1.67
C THR A 69 8.69 -7.28 -1.63
N ALA A 70 9.34 -7.68 -2.73
CA ALA A 70 10.80 -7.82 -2.79
C ALA A 70 11.55 -6.51 -2.54
N ILE A 71 10.94 -5.36 -2.86
CA ILE A 71 11.51 -4.03 -2.60
C ILE A 71 11.08 -3.42 -1.26
N GLY A 72 10.19 -4.07 -0.50
CA GLY A 72 9.60 -3.49 0.71
C GLY A 72 8.80 -2.21 0.40
N GLY A 73 8.00 -2.25 -0.65
CA GLY A 73 7.31 -1.09 -1.21
C GLY A 73 6.24 -0.49 -0.29
N SER A 74 5.67 0.62 -0.73
CA SER A 74 4.68 1.41 0.00
C SER A 74 3.36 0.70 0.18
N THR A 75 2.69 0.95 1.31
CA THR A 75 1.29 0.57 1.58
C THR A 75 0.28 1.27 0.66
N ASN A 76 0.69 2.30 -0.08
CA ASN A 76 -0.13 2.94 -1.10
C ASN A 76 -0.17 2.16 -2.42
N ALA A 77 0.81 1.29 -2.68
CA ALA A 77 0.90 0.53 -3.91
C ALA A 77 -0.35 -0.34 -4.20
N PRO A 78 -0.91 -1.07 -3.22
CA PRO A 78 -2.14 -1.83 -3.43
C PRO A 78 -3.29 -0.97 -3.98
N ILE A 79 -3.54 0.20 -3.39
CA ILE A 79 -4.61 1.12 -3.83
C ILE A 79 -4.35 1.58 -5.27
N HIS A 80 -3.13 2.02 -5.57
CA HIS A 80 -2.78 2.51 -6.90
C HIS A 80 -2.88 1.43 -7.97
N LEU A 81 -2.39 0.21 -7.68
CA LEU A 81 -2.49 -0.90 -8.62
C LEU A 81 -3.94 -1.36 -8.82
N CYS A 82 -4.76 -1.44 -7.75
CA CYS A 82 -6.19 -1.72 -7.88
C CYS A 82 -6.89 -0.65 -8.74
N ALA A 83 -6.57 0.63 -8.55
CA ALA A 83 -7.09 1.71 -9.38
C ALA A 83 -6.73 1.56 -10.86
N ILE A 84 -5.45 1.31 -11.17
CA ILE A 84 -4.98 1.09 -12.54
C ILE A 84 -5.66 -0.14 -13.15
N ALA A 85 -5.69 -1.27 -12.42
CA ALA A 85 -6.32 -2.51 -12.87
C ALA A 85 -7.81 -2.32 -13.16
N LYS A 86 -8.53 -1.61 -12.29
CA LYS A 86 -9.95 -1.32 -12.45
C LYS A 86 -10.22 -0.46 -13.69
N HIS A 87 -9.36 0.52 -13.97
CA HIS A 87 -9.45 1.36 -15.16
C HIS A 87 -9.13 0.61 -16.46
N ILE A 88 -8.34 -0.45 -16.45
CA ILE A 88 -8.04 -1.25 -17.64
C ILE A 88 -8.87 -2.55 -17.73
N GLY A 89 -9.76 -2.78 -16.74
CA GLY A 89 -10.67 -3.92 -16.73
C GLY A 89 -10.03 -5.24 -16.27
N VAL A 90 -8.87 -5.18 -15.61
CA VAL A 90 -8.22 -6.34 -14.98
C VAL A 90 -8.75 -6.49 -13.55
N LYS A 91 -9.21 -7.69 -13.20
CA LYS A 91 -9.64 -7.97 -11.83
C LYS A 91 -8.41 -8.06 -10.93
N LEU A 92 -8.35 -7.21 -9.90
CA LEU A 92 -7.32 -7.17 -8.88
C LEU A 92 -7.97 -6.74 -7.56
N ASP A 93 -7.67 -7.42 -6.47
CA ASP A 93 -8.16 -7.11 -5.13
C ASP A 93 -7.05 -7.20 -4.08
N LEU A 94 -7.31 -6.74 -2.86
CA LEU A 94 -6.30 -6.68 -1.80
C LEU A 94 -5.87 -8.06 -1.30
N ASP A 95 -6.70 -9.10 -1.48
CA ASP A 95 -6.35 -10.48 -1.15
C ASP A 95 -5.21 -11.02 -2.02
N ASP A 96 -5.05 -10.49 -3.24
CA ASP A 96 -3.94 -10.83 -4.11
C ASP A 96 -2.57 -10.51 -3.49
N TRP A 97 -2.48 -9.45 -2.66
CA TRP A 97 -1.23 -9.13 -1.94
C TRP A 97 -0.84 -10.17 -0.90
N ASP A 98 -1.82 -10.73 -0.19
CA ASP A 98 -1.55 -11.85 0.75
C ASP A 98 -1.21 -13.12 -0.04
N ARG A 99 -2.04 -13.50 -0.99
CA ARG A 99 -1.92 -14.75 -1.75
C ARG A 99 -0.63 -14.82 -2.60
N ILE A 100 -0.26 -13.74 -3.29
CA ILE A 100 0.89 -13.69 -4.20
C ILE A 100 2.13 -13.19 -3.48
N GLY A 101 1.98 -12.12 -2.69
CA GLY A 101 3.09 -11.34 -2.16
C GLY A 101 3.59 -11.78 -0.80
N HIS A 102 2.72 -12.26 0.12
CA HIS A 102 3.11 -12.47 1.52
C HIS A 102 4.31 -13.41 1.70
N GLY A 103 4.30 -14.54 1.03
CA GLY A 103 5.36 -15.56 1.13
C GLY A 103 6.68 -15.19 0.44
N LEU A 104 6.77 -14.04 -0.22
CA LEU A 104 7.98 -13.59 -0.89
C LEU A 104 8.93 -12.85 0.05
N PRO A 105 10.25 -12.93 -0.22
CA PRO A 105 11.23 -12.29 0.63
C PRO A 105 11.42 -10.79 0.34
N LEU A 106 11.90 -10.05 1.34
CA LEU A 106 12.48 -8.73 1.17
C LEU A 106 13.93 -8.86 0.70
N LEU A 107 14.22 -8.38 -0.50
CA LEU A 107 15.56 -8.45 -1.12
C LEU A 107 16.30 -7.11 -1.05
N LEU A 108 15.58 -5.99 -1.08
CA LEU A 108 16.17 -4.67 -1.11
C LEU A 108 16.43 -4.13 0.29
N ASN A 109 17.71 -3.93 0.62
CA ASN A 109 18.18 -3.30 1.86
C ASN A 109 18.15 -1.78 1.73
N MET A 110 16.96 -1.19 1.70
CA MET A 110 16.74 0.24 1.55
C MET A 110 15.73 0.76 2.58
N GLN A 111 15.94 1.97 3.09
CA GLN A 111 15.03 2.59 4.07
C GLN A 111 13.58 2.66 3.55
N PRO A 112 12.56 2.51 4.44
CA PRO A 112 12.64 2.38 5.90
C PRO A 112 12.88 0.96 6.42
N ALA A 113 12.77 -0.07 5.57
CA ALA A 113 12.92 -1.46 5.97
C ALA A 113 14.38 -1.92 6.09
N GLY A 114 15.32 -1.15 5.56
CA GLY A 114 16.74 -1.39 5.52
C GLY A 114 17.58 -0.13 5.76
N GLU A 115 18.83 -0.13 5.32
CA GLU A 115 19.86 0.84 5.68
C GLU A 115 20.13 1.87 4.58
N TRP A 116 20.13 1.45 3.30
CA TRP A 116 20.63 2.24 2.19
C TRP A 116 19.57 3.19 1.59
N LEU A 117 20.02 4.05 0.68
CA LEU A 117 19.19 5.00 -0.04
C LEU A 117 19.03 4.59 -1.52
N GLY A 118 18.34 5.40 -2.31
CA GLY A 118 18.03 5.10 -3.70
C GLY A 118 19.24 5.07 -4.62
N GLU A 119 20.31 5.79 -4.28
CA GLU A 119 21.54 5.81 -5.09
C GLU A 119 22.26 4.46 -5.03
N GLU A 120 22.38 3.87 -3.84
CA GLU A 120 22.96 2.53 -3.67
C GLU A 120 22.11 1.47 -4.39
N TYR A 121 20.80 1.60 -4.34
CA TYR A 121 19.89 0.73 -5.10
C TYR A 121 20.17 0.79 -6.61
N TYR A 122 20.30 1.99 -7.16
CA TYR A 122 20.66 2.17 -8.57
C TYR A 122 22.01 1.53 -8.92
N ARG A 123 23.03 1.82 -8.11
CA ARG A 123 24.40 1.30 -8.30
C ARG A 123 24.50 -0.21 -8.15
N ALA A 124 23.64 -0.80 -7.31
CA ALA A 124 23.59 -2.24 -7.11
C ALA A 124 22.91 -3.01 -8.25
N GLY A 125 22.37 -2.33 -9.26
CA GLY A 125 21.72 -2.95 -10.44
C GLY A 125 20.23 -2.64 -10.58
N GLY A 126 19.65 -1.93 -9.63
CA GLY A 126 18.27 -1.44 -9.67
C GLY A 126 17.22 -2.55 -9.73
N LEU A 127 16.07 -2.23 -10.33
CA LEU A 127 14.95 -3.15 -10.39
C LEU A 127 15.25 -4.40 -11.23
N GLN A 128 16.01 -4.26 -12.30
CA GLN A 128 16.33 -5.39 -13.16
C GLN A 128 17.10 -6.50 -12.43
N ALA A 129 17.98 -6.15 -11.48
CA ALA A 129 18.66 -7.14 -10.65
C ALA A 129 17.69 -7.89 -9.73
N ILE A 130 16.70 -7.20 -9.16
CA ILE A 130 15.66 -7.84 -8.33
C ILE A 130 14.75 -8.72 -9.20
N GLN A 131 14.37 -8.27 -10.39
CA GLN A 131 13.57 -9.08 -11.33
C GLN A 131 14.31 -10.36 -11.73
N ALA A 132 15.63 -10.28 -11.99
CA ALA A 132 16.44 -11.46 -12.29
C ALA A 132 16.43 -12.47 -11.13
N GLU A 133 16.63 -12.02 -9.87
CA GLU A 133 16.56 -12.88 -8.68
C GLU A 133 15.19 -13.57 -8.53
N LEU A 134 14.11 -12.86 -8.80
CA LEU A 134 12.76 -13.41 -8.72
C LEU A 134 12.46 -14.38 -9.88
N LEU A 135 12.93 -14.08 -11.11
CA LEU A 135 12.78 -14.94 -12.28
C LEU A 135 13.52 -16.27 -12.13
N ASP A 136 14.74 -16.25 -11.60
CA ASP A 136 15.54 -17.46 -11.36
C ASP A 136 14.85 -18.42 -10.37
N GLN A 137 13.95 -17.90 -9.54
CA GLN A 137 13.14 -18.67 -8.61
C GLN A 137 11.72 -18.97 -9.12
N GLY A 138 11.40 -18.61 -10.35
CA GLY A 138 10.06 -18.80 -10.93
C GLY A 138 8.96 -18.00 -10.23
N LYS A 139 9.31 -16.80 -9.69
CA LYS A 139 8.40 -15.94 -8.93
C LYS A 139 7.85 -14.78 -9.75
N LEU A 140 8.19 -14.69 -11.02
CA LEU A 140 7.63 -13.74 -11.97
C LEU A 140 7.16 -14.46 -13.24
N HIS A 141 6.16 -13.89 -13.88
CA HIS A 141 5.72 -14.24 -15.22
C HIS A 141 6.70 -13.65 -16.25
N GLY A 142 7.72 -14.43 -16.63
CA GLY A 142 8.82 -13.97 -17.48
C GLY A 142 8.40 -13.58 -18.89
N ASP A 143 7.32 -14.15 -19.40
CA ASP A 143 6.83 -13.92 -20.76
C ASP A 143 5.92 -12.66 -20.88
N ALA A 144 5.63 -11.98 -19.76
CA ALA A 144 4.85 -10.74 -19.77
C ALA A 144 5.53 -9.67 -20.65
N LEU A 145 4.74 -9.05 -21.53
CA LEU A 145 5.20 -8.05 -22.48
C LEU A 145 5.52 -6.72 -21.80
N THR A 146 6.51 -5.98 -22.34
CA THR A 146 6.86 -4.65 -21.86
C THR A 146 6.85 -3.61 -22.98
N ALA A 147 6.88 -2.33 -22.60
CA ALA A 147 6.77 -1.19 -23.52
C ALA A 147 7.81 -1.22 -24.68
N ASN A 148 9.00 -1.77 -24.43
CA ASN A 148 10.03 -1.89 -25.47
C ASN A 148 9.83 -3.07 -26.44
N GLY A 149 8.73 -3.81 -26.33
CA GLY A 149 8.41 -4.94 -27.17
C GLY A 149 9.12 -6.26 -26.82
N LYS A 150 9.88 -6.27 -25.75
CA LYS A 150 10.52 -7.46 -25.18
C LYS A 150 9.76 -7.96 -23.97
N THR A 151 10.01 -9.20 -23.58
CA THR A 151 9.46 -9.79 -22.37
C THR A 151 10.23 -9.34 -21.12
N VAL A 152 9.64 -9.54 -19.96
CA VAL A 152 10.32 -9.31 -18.66
C VAL A 152 11.61 -10.15 -18.57
N LYS A 153 11.56 -11.40 -19.00
CA LYS A 153 12.70 -12.32 -19.04
C LYS A 153 13.82 -11.79 -19.94
N ASP A 154 13.48 -11.31 -21.14
CA ASP A 154 14.48 -10.76 -22.08
C ASP A 154 15.18 -9.53 -21.50
N ASN A 155 14.42 -8.67 -20.82
CA ASN A 155 14.94 -7.45 -20.21
C ASN A 155 15.82 -7.72 -18.98
N ALA A 156 15.55 -8.79 -18.24
CA ALA A 156 16.32 -9.21 -17.07
C ALA A 156 17.50 -10.13 -17.41
N ALA A 157 17.61 -10.60 -18.66
CA ALA A 157 18.66 -11.52 -19.06
C ALA A 157 20.08 -10.95 -18.80
N GLY A 158 20.89 -11.72 -18.08
CA GLY A 158 22.25 -11.32 -17.69
C GLY A 158 22.32 -10.20 -16.64
N LYS A 159 21.20 -9.79 -16.06
CA LYS A 159 21.18 -8.82 -14.97
C LYS A 159 21.43 -9.53 -13.64
N HIS A 160 22.14 -8.85 -12.75
CA HIS A 160 22.44 -9.34 -11.41
C HIS A 160 22.76 -8.18 -10.48
N SER A 161 22.80 -8.46 -9.18
CA SER A 161 23.24 -7.47 -8.20
C SER A 161 24.76 -7.29 -8.23
N TRP A 162 25.19 -6.03 -8.36
CA TRP A 162 26.59 -5.63 -8.22
C TRP A 162 27.01 -5.44 -6.76
N ASP A 163 26.05 -5.32 -5.86
CA ASP A 163 26.30 -5.15 -4.43
C ASP A 163 25.25 -5.91 -3.60
N ARG A 164 25.65 -7.07 -3.09
CA ARG A 164 24.81 -7.94 -2.25
C ARG A 164 24.49 -7.37 -0.86
N ARG A 165 25.13 -6.30 -0.44
CA ARG A 165 24.73 -5.58 0.78
C ARG A 165 23.43 -4.82 0.54
N THR A 166 23.21 -4.33 -0.67
CA THR A 166 22.05 -3.52 -1.06
C THR A 166 20.94 -4.37 -1.66
N ILE A 167 21.23 -5.24 -2.62
CA ILE A 167 20.27 -6.19 -3.20
C ILE A 167 20.72 -7.60 -2.83
N LYS A 168 19.98 -8.23 -1.92
CA LYS A 168 20.23 -9.57 -1.39
C LYS A 168 19.96 -10.66 -2.42
N GLU A 169 20.58 -11.82 -2.22
CA GLU A 169 20.18 -13.04 -2.91
C GLU A 169 18.83 -13.55 -2.38
N TYR A 170 18.09 -14.24 -3.22
CA TYR A 170 16.83 -14.84 -2.81
C TYR A 170 16.99 -15.87 -1.69
N SER A 171 18.12 -16.59 -1.70
CA SER A 171 18.51 -17.58 -0.68
C SER A 171 18.83 -16.97 0.68
N GLU A 172 19.35 -15.72 0.70
CA GLU A 172 19.77 -14.99 1.89
C GLU A 172 19.10 -13.62 1.99
N PRO A 173 17.78 -13.56 2.08
CA PRO A 173 17.04 -12.31 2.07
C PRO A 173 17.16 -11.57 3.40
N MET A 174 16.80 -10.29 3.42
CA MET A 174 16.66 -9.52 4.66
C MET A 174 15.56 -10.08 5.58
N LYS A 175 14.44 -10.50 4.99
CA LYS A 175 13.29 -11.14 5.65
C LYS A 175 12.67 -12.15 4.69
N LYS A 176 12.28 -13.32 5.18
CA LYS A 176 11.75 -14.40 4.34
C LYS A 176 10.30 -14.17 3.91
N GLU A 177 9.42 -13.84 4.81
CA GLU A 177 7.99 -13.59 4.56
C GLU A 177 7.75 -12.11 4.83
N ALA A 178 7.83 -11.31 3.79
CA ALA A 178 7.95 -9.86 3.93
C ALA A 178 6.84 -9.07 3.24
N GLY A 179 5.85 -9.74 2.68
CA GLY A 179 4.75 -9.11 1.96
C GLY A 179 3.70 -8.50 2.87
N PHE A 180 2.60 -8.16 2.24
CA PHE A 180 1.44 -7.61 2.93
C PHE A 180 0.52 -8.73 3.40
N LEU A 181 -0.20 -8.50 4.49
CA LEU A 181 -1.33 -9.31 4.89
C LEU A 181 -2.61 -8.54 4.63
N HIS A 182 -3.61 -9.24 4.10
CA HIS A 182 -4.97 -8.76 4.00
C HIS A 182 -5.73 -9.15 5.28
N LEU A 183 -6.22 -8.18 6.00
CA LEU A 183 -6.86 -8.36 7.31
C LEU A 183 -8.35 -8.03 7.22
N SER A 184 -9.15 -8.77 7.98
CA SER A 184 -10.59 -8.53 8.14
C SER A 184 -11.04 -8.85 9.58
N GLY A 185 -12.28 -8.49 9.93
CA GLY A 185 -12.82 -8.80 11.26
C GLY A 185 -14.07 -8.00 11.54
N ASN A 186 -14.45 -7.91 12.80
CA ASN A 186 -15.64 -7.13 13.19
C ASN A 186 -15.42 -5.62 13.17
N LEU A 187 -14.18 -5.14 12.99
CA LEU A 187 -13.88 -3.70 12.84
C LEU A 187 -13.98 -3.22 11.39
N PHE A 188 -13.64 -4.07 10.43
CA PHE A 188 -13.65 -3.77 9.00
C PHE A 188 -13.62 -5.06 8.18
N ASP A 189 -14.10 -4.98 6.96
CA ASP A 189 -14.12 -6.12 6.03
C ASP A 189 -12.77 -6.32 5.35
N SER A 190 -11.99 -5.25 5.20
CA SER A 190 -10.73 -5.21 4.49
C SER A 190 -9.78 -4.16 5.07
N ALA A 191 -8.54 -4.54 5.31
CA ALA A 191 -7.41 -3.66 5.60
C ALA A 191 -6.11 -4.35 5.23
N ILE A 192 -5.00 -3.64 5.19
CA ILE A 192 -3.68 -4.20 4.91
C ILE A 192 -2.67 -3.84 6.00
N ILE A 193 -1.72 -4.73 6.23
CA ILE A 193 -0.51 -4.45 7.02
C ILE A 193 0.74 -4.88 6.24
N LYS A 194 1.76 -4.03 6.25
CA LYS A 194 3.08 -4.34 5.69
C LYS A 194 3.95 -5.02 6.74
N THR A 195 4.30 -6.30 6.53
CA THR A 195 5.05 -7.07 7.53
C THR A 195 6.55 -6.78 7.54
N SER A 196 7.11 -6.26 6.45
CA SER A 196 8.53 -5.95 6.33
C SER A 196 9.05 -4.91 7.33
N VAL A 197 8.18 -4.02 7.82
CA VAL A 197 8.52 -2.98 8.80
C VAL A 197 8.27 -3.39 10.26
N ILE A 198 7.70 -4.55 10.53
CA ILE A 198 7.55 -5.05 11.91
C ILE A 198 8.94 -5.35 12.47
N SER A 199 9.38 -4.53 13.43
CA SER A 199 10.72 -4.61 14.00
C SER A 199 10.90 -5.83 14.92
N LYS A 200 12.16 -6.17 15.22
CA LYS A 200 12.47 -7.26 16.18
C LYS A 200 11.98 -6.91 17.57
N GLU A 201 12.10 -5.66 17.96
CA GLU A 201 11.66 -5.15 19.26
C GLU A 201 10.14 -5.25 19.39
N PHE A 202 9.38 -4.86 18.35
CA PHE A 202 7.93 -5.04 18.33
C PHE A 202 7.54 -6.52 18.46
N ARG A 203 8.21 -7.40 17.71
CA ARG A 203 7.94 -8.84 17.80
C ARG A 203 8.23 -9.40 19.19
N ALA A 204 9.32 -8.97 19.83
CA ALA A 204 9.70 -9.39 21.18
C ALA A 204 8.73 -8.91 22.25
N GLU A 205 8.02 -7.81 22.03
CA GLU A 205 7.04 -7.25 22.97
C GLU A 205 5.61 -7.77 22.77
N PHE A 206 5.19 -7.83 21.49
CA PHE A 206 3.77 -8.09 21.19
C PHE A 206 3.50 -9.51 20.69
N LEU A 207 4.46 -10.19 20.05
CA LEU A 207 4.24 -11.45 19.35
C LEU A 207 4.94 -12.62 20.06
N VAL A 208 4.80 -12.68 21.37
CA VAL A 208 5.53 -13.64 22.26
C VAL A 208 4.66 -14.71 22.90
N ASP A 209 3.34 -14.67 22.70
CA ASP A 209 2.47 -15.70 23.24
C ASP A 209 2.74 -17.04 22.54
N THR A 210 3.22 -18.03 23.29
CA THR A 210 3.53 -19.36 22.75
C THR A 210 2.28 -20.14 22.31
N ASN A 211 1.10 -19.81 22.85
CA ASN A 211 -0.15 -20.46 22.51
C ASN A 211 -0.81 -19.82 21.26
N ASP A 212 -0.52 -18.55 21.00
CA ASP A 212 -1.07 -17.81 19.88
C ASP A 212 0.02 -16.87 19.27
N PRO A 213 1.08 -17.44 18.68
CA PRO A 213 2.15 -16.67 18.10
C PRO A 213 1.60 -15.78 16.97
N ASN A 214 2.14 -14.56 16.87
CA ASN A 214 1.68 -13.53 15.94
C ASN A 214 0.29 -12.90 16.25
N ALA A 215 -0.25 -13.08 17.47
CA ALA A 215 -1.42 -12.36 17.92
C ALA A 215 -1.11 -11.48 19.14
N PHE A 216 -1.81 -10.35 19.27
CA PHE A 216 -1.69 -9.46 20.40
C PHE A 216 -2.98 -8.69 20.67
N GLU A 217 -3.11 -8.20 21.90
CA GLU A 217 -4.22 -7.36 22.35
C GLU A 217 -3.71 -6.02 22.87
N CYS A 218 -4.40 -4.94 22.49
CA CYS A 218 -4.11 -3.59 22.94
C CYS A 218 -5.38 -2.84 23.29
N LYS A 219 -5.29 -1.88 24.22
CA LYS A 219 -6.32 -0.85 24.36
C LYS A 219 -6.19 0.17 23.26
N SER A 220 -7.31 0.67 22.74
CA SER A 220 -7.32 1.70 21.71
C SER A 220 -7.34 3.11 22.28
N VAL A 221 -6.69 4.04 21.57
CA VAL A 221 -6.93 5.48 21.67
C VAL A 221 -7.29 5.97 20.27
N VAL A 222 -8.47 6.60 20.15
CA VAL A 222 -9.11 6.93 18.89
C VAL A 222 -9.01 8.43 18.62
N PHE A 223 -8.60 8.79 17.41
CA PHE A 223 -8.50 10.15 16.93
C PHE A 223 -9.40 10.36 15.72
N ASP A 224 -10.21 11.41 15.75
CA ASP A 224 -11.06 11.83 14.64
C ASP A 224 -10.28 12.76 13.69
N GLY A 225 -9.36 12.16 12.93
CA GLY A 225 -8.49 12.86 11.98
C GLY A 225 -7.18 13.40 12.57
N PRO A 226 -6.33 13.99 11.73
CA PRO A 226 -5.01 14.46 12.11
C PRO A 226 -5.04 15.66 13.08
N GLU A 227 -6.02 16.53 12.98
CA GLU A 227 -6.17 17.70 13.85
C GLU A 227 -6.42 17.26 15.30
N ASP A 228 -7.32 16.30 15.52
CA ASP A 228 -7.58 15.73 16.84
C ASP A 228 -6.36 14.98 17.38
N TYR A 229 -5.66 14.24 16.53
CA TYR A 229 -4.41 13.57 16.90
C TYR A 229 -3.38 14.58 17.44
N TYR A 230 -3.08 15.64 16.72
CA TYR A 230 -2.10 16.65 17.17
C TYR A 230 -2.54 17.37 18.43
N ALA A 231 -3.83 17.59 18.63
CA ALA A 231 -4.35 18.25 19.83
C ALA A 231 -4.29 17.37 21.10
N ARG A 232 -4.38 16.03 20.93
CA ARG A 232 -4.59 15.10 22.05
C ARG A 232 -3.45 14.12 22.30
N ILE A 233 -2.52 13.88 21.38
CA ILE A 233 -1.52 12.81 21.46
C ILE A 233 -0.71 12.83 22.78
N ASP A 234 -0.29 13.99 23.24
CA ASP A 234 0.50 14.11 24.49
C ASP A 234 -0.34 14.08 25.78
N LYS A 235 -1.67 14.25 25.66
CA LYS A 235 -2.61 14.31 26.79
C LYS A 235 -3.40 13.01 26.97
N ALA A 236 -3.55 12.22 25.93
CA ALA A 236 -4.31 10.98 25.95
C ALA A 236 -3.66 9.91 26.85
N ASP A 237 -4.48 9.00 27.37
CA ASP A 237 -4.02 7.87 28.19
C ASP A 237 -3.41 6.77 27.32
N ILE A 238 -2.17 7.02 26.90
CA ILE A 238 -1.40 6.13 26.03
C ILE A 238 -0.25 5.54 26.83
N ASP A 239 -0.12 4.24 26.79
CA ASP A 239 0.99 3.47 27.34
C ASP A 239 1.70 2.65 26.25
N GLU A 240 2.65 1.81 26.66
CA GLU A 240 3.49 0.98 25.77
C GLU A 240 2.69 -0.10 25.03
N ARG A 241 1.48 -0.43 25.48
CA ARG A 241 0.59 -1.44 24.88
C ARG A 241 -0.70 -0.84 24.32
N THR A 242 -0.64 0.41 23.91
CA THR A 242 -1.77 1.11 23.27
C THR A 242 -1.70 0.96 21.75
N ILE A 243 -2.84 0.71 21.10
CA ILE A 243 -2.99 0.83 19.65
C ILE A 243 -3.61 2.19 19.32
N LEU A 244 -2.93 2.95 18.45
CA LEU A 244 -3.40 4.26 18.02
C LEU A 244 -4.35 4.09 16.84
N VAL A 245 -5.52 4.69 16.90
CA VAL A 245 -6.53 4.59 15.84
C VAL A 245 -6.82 5.99 15.29
N MET A 246 -6.72 6.16 13.97
CA MET A 246 -7.17 7.36 13.27
C MET A 246 -8.30 6.99 12.32
N ARG A 247 -9.43 7.65 12.45
CA ARG A 247 -10.62 7.40 11.65
C ARG A 247 -11.15 8.66 10.97
N GLY A 248 -12.04 8.48 9.99
CA GLY A 248 -12.62 9.57 9.21
C GLY A 248 -11.64 10.21 8.23
N VAL A 249 -10.60 9.49 7.83
CA VAL A 249 -9.53 9.95 6.95
C VAL A 249 -9.43 9.16 5.64
N GLY A 250 -10.42 8.31 5.39
CA GLY A 250 -10.62 7.67 4.09
C GLY A 250 -11.19 8.63 3.05
N PRO A 251 -11.48 8.14 1.83
CA PRO A 251 -11.91 9.00 0.72
C PRO A 251 -13.20 9.79 0.98
N LEU A 252 -14.16 9.24 1.73
CA LEU A 252 -15.38 9.94 2.10
C LEU A 252 -15.17 10.89 3.27
N GLY A 253 -14.38 10.47 4.27
CA GLY A 253 -14.11 11.27 5.46
C GLY A 253 -13.23 12.47 5.18
N TYR A 254 -12.16 12.26 4.42
CA TYR A 254 -11.14 13.25 4.09
C TYR A 254 -10.91 13.25 2.58
N PRO A 255 -11.62 14.11 1.81
CA PRO A 255 -11.59 14.08 0.36
C PRO A 255 -10.19 14.10 -0.23
N GLY A 256 -9.88 13.11 -1.12
CA GLY A 256 -8.54 12.87 -1.63
C GLY A 256 -7.75 11.82 -0.83
N ALA A 257 -8.24 11.40 0.34
CA ALA A 257 -7.62 10.40 1.22
C ALA A 257 -6.09 10.65 1.40
N ALA A 258 -5.75 11.80 1.98
CA ALA A 258 -4.36 12.19 2.21
C ALA A 258 -3.61 11.16 3.08
N GLU A 259 -2.27 11.12 2.96
CA GLU A 259 -1.40 10.24 3.76
C GLU A 259 -1.22 10.79 5.18
N VAL A 260 -2.29 10.78 5.99
CA VAL A 260 -2.30 11.40 7.33
C VAL A 260 -2.22 10.41 8.49
N VAL A 261 -2.36 9.10 8.25
CA VAL A 261 -2.24 8.07 9.29
C VAL A 261 -0.76 7.84 9.67
N ASN A 262 -0.04 8.93 9.93
CA ASN A 262 1.36 8.91 10.36
C ASN A 262 1.43 9.22 11.85
N MET A 263 1.01 8.26 12.69
CA MET A 263 1.00 8.44 14.14
C MET A 263 2.28 7.91 14.77
N THR A 264 2.79 8.64 15.76
CA THR A 264 3.93 8.27 16.59
C THR A 264 3.51 8.24 18.06
N ALA A 265 4.26 7.54 18.89
CA ALA A 265 4.07 7.55 20.33
C ALA A 265 4.23 8.97 20.90
N PRO A 266 3.51 9.33 22.00
CA PRO A 266 3.67 10.61 22.64
C PRO A 266 5.10 10.85 23.13
N GLY A 267 5.50 12.12 23.16
CA GLY A 267 6.87 12.51 23.49
C GLY A 267 7.38 12.00 24.84
N ARG A 268 6.48 11.77 25.82
CA ARG A 268 6.84 11.19 27.12
C ARG A 268 7.36 9.75 27.01
N LEU A 269 6.72 8.89 26.19
CA LEU A 269 7.15 7.50 26.01
C LEU A 269 8.46 7.42 25.23
N LEU A 270 8.64 8.28 24.22
CA LEU A 270 9.90 8.36 23.49
C LEU A 270 11.07 8.78 24.41
N LYS A 271 10.86 9.74 25.29
CA LYS A 271 11.85 10.15 26.30
C LYS A 271 12.14 9.07 27.35
N GLN A 272 11.16 8.22 27.65
CA GLN A 272 11.35 7.04 28.52
C GLN A 272 12.10 5.88 27.84
N GLY A 273 12.38 6.01 26.55
CA GLY A 273 13.18 5.04 25.81
C GLY A 273 12.39 3.92 25.13
N LEU A 274 11.14 4.18 24.74
CA LEU A 274 10.35 3.25 23.93
C LEU A 274 11.14 2.85 22.68
N LYS A 275 11.38 1.55 22.48
CA LYS A 275 12.28 1.00 21.45
C LYS A 275 11.57 0.57 20.16
N TYR A 276 10.25 0.63 20.13
CA TYR A 276 9.42 0.22 19.00
C TYR A 276 8.35 1.27 18.71
N SER A 277 7.81 1.23 17.50
CA SER A 277 6.64 2.04 17.15
C SER A 277 5.38 1.38 17.68
N LEU A 278 4.47 2.16 18.27
CA LEU A 278 3.15 1.66 18.66
C LEU A 278 2.39 1.20 17.41
N PRO A 279 1.56 0.14 17.53
CA PRO A 279 0.70 -0.29 16.44
C PRO A 279 -0.35 0.77 16.14
N CYS A 280 -0.68 0.91 14.86
CA CYS A 280 -1.68 1.88 14.39
C CYS A 280 -2.76 1.19 13.56
N ILE A 281 -3.99 1.72 13.61
CA ILE A 281 -5.07 1.39 12.68
C ILE A 281 -5.59 2.68 12.07
N GLY A 282 -5.96 2.65 10.78
CA GLY A 282 -6.63 3.78 10.14
C GLY A 282 -7.42 3.40 8.90
N ASP A 283 -8.50 4.15 8.67
CA ASP A 283 -9.31 4.07 7.45
C ASP A 283 -8.77 4.95 6.32
N GLY A 284 -7.56 5.46 6.48
CA GLY A 284 -6.84 6.24 5.50
C GLY A 284 -5.48 5.66 5.17
N ARG A 285 -4.64 6.48 4.54
CA ARG A 285 -3.32 6.12 4.01
C ARG A 285 -2.19 6.62 4.90
N GLN A 286 -1.04 5.97 4.77
CA GLN A 286 0.20 6.35 5.43
C GLN A 286 1.31 6.47 4.39
N SER A 287 2.28 7.36 4.66
CA SER A 287 3.47 7.46 3.82
C SER A 287 4.23 6.13 3.73
N GLY A 288 4.69 5.77 2.54
CA GLY A 288 5.51 4.59 2.30
C GLY A 288 6.85 4.60 3.04
N THR A 289 7.27 5.75 3.58
CA THR A 289 8.48 5.91 4.39
C THR A 289 8.27 5.60 5.88
N SER A 290 7.03 5.35 6.31
CA SER A 290 6.76 4.98 7.70
C SER A 290 7.30 3.58 8.03
N GLY A 291 7.94 3.46 9.19
CA GLY A 291 8.44 2.20 9.75
C GLY A 291 7.53 1.59 10.82
N SER A 292 6.32 2.11 11.02
CA SER A 292 5.39 1.59 12.04
C SER A 292 4.59 0.37 11.55
N PRO A 293 4.23 -0.56 12.46
CA PRO A 293 3.34 -1.68 12.17
C PRO A 293 1.90 -1.19 12.08
N SER A 294 1.53 -0.61 10.95
CA SER A 294 0.23 0.05 10.75
C SER A 294 -0.70 -0.82 9.91
N ILE A 295 -1.93 -0.97 10.38
CA ILE A 295 -3.07 -1.56 9.68
C ILE A 295 -3.83 -0.43 9.01
N LEU A 296 -3.85 -0.40 7.70
CA LEU A 296 -4.22 0.75 6.90
C LEU A 296 -5.32 0.41 5.89
N ASN A 297 -5.92 1.47 5.35
CA ASN A 297 -6.92 1.38 4.30
C ASN A 297 -8.16 0.59 4.73
N ALA A 298 -8.50 0.66 6.03
CA ALA A 298 -9.64 -0.06 6.57
C ALA A 298 -10.93 0.34 5.84
N SER A 299 -11.63 -0.66 5.33
CA SER A 299 -12.87 -0.50 4.57
C SER A 299 -13.93 -1.47 5.08
N PRO A 300 -15.20 -1.03 5.25
CA PRO A 300 -15.70 0.33 5.07
C PRO A 300 -15.06 1.33 6.03
N GLU A 301 -14.73 2.54 5.53
CA GLU A 301 -14.23 3.64 6.37
C GLU A 301 -15.28 4.16 7.37
N ALA A 302 -14.85 4.88 8.41
CA ALA A 302 -15.77 5.43 9.42
C ALA A 302 -16.82 6.35 8.79
N ALA A 303 -16.46 7.15 7.78
CA ALA A 303 -17.39 8.03 7.06
C ALA A 303 -18.44 7.28 6.23
N ALA A 304 -18.20 6.01 5.90
CA ALA A 304 -19.18 5.07 5.35
C ALA A 304 -19.97 4.34 6.44
N ASN A 305 -19.91 4.77 7.68
CA ASN A 305 -20.47 4.11 8.86
C ASN A 305 -19.89 2.69 9.11
N GLY A 306 -18.63 2.45 8.71
CA GLY A 306 -17.87 1.27 9.11
C GLY A 306 -17.62 1.22 10.63
N ASN A 307 -17.30 0.04 11.16
CA ASN A 307 -17.23 -0.15 12.62
C ASN A 307 -16.07 0.60 13.31
N LEU A 308 -15.11 1.18 12.58
CA LEU A 308 -14.21 2.16 13.19
C LEU A 308 -14.97 3.36 13.77
N ALA A 309 -16.14 3.73 13.21
CA ALA A 309 -16.97 4.82 13.69
C ALA A 309 -17.52 4.58 15.11
N ILE A 310 -17.69 3.33 15.52
CA ILE A 310 -18.24 2.98 16.85
C ILE A 310 -17.17 2.70 17.91
N LEU A 311 -15.89 2.70 17.52
CA LEU A 311 -14.77 2.46 18.44
C LEU A 311 -14.64 3.60 19.45
N ARG A 312 -14.26 3.27 20.69
CA ARG A 312 -14.10 4.24 21.79
C ARG A 312 -12.70 4.10 22.41
N ASP A 313 -12.22 5.17 23.03
CA ASP A 313 -11.00 5.12 23.85
C ASP A 313 -11.15 4.04 24.94
N GLY A 314 -10.10 3.23 25.12
CA GLY A 314 -10.07 2.12 26.10
C GLY A 314 -10.64 0.80 25.60
N ASP A 315 -11.31 0.75 24.46
CA ASP A 315 -11.76 -0.51 23.86
C ASP A 315 -10.57 -1.43 23.59
N LYS A 316 -10.72 -2.73 23.85
CA LYS A 316 -9.69 -3.72 23.53
C LYS A 316 -9.83 -4.23 22.12
N ILE A 317 -8.74 -4.23 21.40
CA ILE A 317 -8.61 -4.76 20.04
C ILE A 317 -7.64 -5.93 20.06
N ARG A 318 -8.04 -7.07 19.48
CA ARG A 318 -7.18 -8.20 19.20
C ARG A 318 -6.79 -8.20 17.72
N VAL A 319 -5.49 -8.26 17.47
CA VAL A 319 -4.90 -8.43 16.14
C VAL A 319 -4.29 -9.83 16.08
N ASP A 320 -4.67 -10.63 15.10
CA ASP A 320 -4.17 -11.97 14.85
C ASP A 320 -3.64 -12.05 13.40
N LEU A 321 -2.33 -11.95 13.27
CA LEU A 321 -1.68 -11.94 11.96
C LEU A 321 -1.69 -13.31 11.28
N THR A 322 -1.79 -14.40 12.05
CA THR A 322 -1.89 -15.76 11.50
C THR A 322 -3.28 -16.02 10.92
N LYS A 323 -4.32 -15.65 11.67
CA LYS A 323 -5.71 -15.83 11.23
C LYS A 323 -6.21 -14.70 10.33
N ARG A 324 -5.41 -13.67 10.10
CA ARG A 324 -5.79 -12.47 9.31
C ARG A 324 -7.00 -11.73 9.89
N LYS A 325 -7.09 -11.67 11.24
CA LYS A 325 -8.25 -11.10 11.92
C LYS A 325 -7.88 -9.92 12.82
N VAL A 326 -8.77 -8.91 12.80
CA VAL A 326 -8.72 -7.77 13.71
C VAL A 326 -10.11 -7.58 14.30
N ASN A 327 -10.23 -7.79 15.60
CA ASN A 327 -11.52 -7.78 16.27
C ASN A 327 -11.53 -6.84 17.47
N LEU A 328 -12.60 -6.08 17.55
CA LEU A 328 -13.02 -5.39 18.76
C LEU A 328 -13.57 -6.43 19.75
N LEU A 329 -13.05 -6.43 20.98
CA LEU A 329 -13.40 -7.42 22.01
C LEU A 329 -14.55 -6.94 22.88
N ILE A 330 -15.71 -6.74 22.28
CA ILE A 330 -17.00 -6.52 22.94
C ILE A 330 -18.03 -7.48 22.35
N SER A 331 -19.21 -7.59 22.98
CA SER A 331 -20.25 -8.50 22.49
C SER A 331 -20.88 -8.00 21.18
N GLU A 332 -21.48 -8.90 20.42
CA GLU A 332 -22.21 -8.55 19.20
C GLU A 332 -23.41 -7.65 19.49
N GLU A 333 -24.04 -7.84 20.65
CA GLU A 333 -25.14 -6.97 21.11
C GLU A 333 -24.65 -5.55 21.37
N GLU A 334 -23.47 -5.38 21.94
CA GLU A 334 -22.89 -4.04 22.15
C GLU A 334 -22.46 -3.40 20.82
N ILE A 335 -21.93 -4.17 19.89
CA ILE A 335 -21.66 -3.67 18.53
C ILE A 335 -22.95 -3.16 17.88
N ALA A 336 -24.01 -3.96 17.93
CA ALA A 336 -25.31 -3.59 17.35
C ALA A 336 -25.87 -2.34 18.02
N GLN A 337 -25.84 -2.24 19.35
CA GLN A 337 -26.29 -1.06 20.09
C GLN A 337 -25.50 0.19 19.73
N ARG A 338 -24.15 0.10 19.65
CA ARG A 338 -23.30 1.25 19.28
C ARG A 338 -23.56 1.70 17.83
N ARG A 339 -23.87 0.77 16.92
CA ARG A 339 -24.26 1.08 15.55
C ARG A 339 -25.61 1.78 15.49
N GLU A 340 -26.60 1.30 16.25
CA GLU A 340 -27.91 1.94 16.36
C GLU A 340 -27.77 3.38 16.90
N ASP A 341 -26.98 3.56 17.96
CA ASP A 341 -26.69 4.87 18.54
C ASP A 341 -26.01 5.81 17.54
N LEU A 342 -25.08 5.30 16.73
CA LEU A 342 -24.42 6.07 15.67
C LEU A 342 -25.44 6.52 14.61
N MET A 343 -26.26 5.59 14.12
CA MET A 343 -27.23 5.86 13.06
C MET A 343 -28.35 6.78 13.53
N SER A 344 -28.80 6.68 14.81
CA SER A 344 -29.79 7.58 15.40
C SER A 344 -29.34 9.05 15.42
N LYS A 345 -28.00 9.27 15.44
CA LYS A 345 -27.37 10.61 15.40
C LYS A 345 -27.05 11.08 13.98
N GLY A 346 -27.48 10.35 12.95
CA GLY A 346 -27.26 10.67 11.54
C GLY A 346 -25.95 10.12 10.97
N GLY A 347 -25.35 9.10 11.58
CA GLY A 347 -24.12 8.48 11.13
C GLY A 347 -22.86 9.23 11.55
N TYR A 348 -21.70 8.80 11.02
CA TYR A 348 -20.42 9.43 11.29
C TYR A 348 -20.33 10.83 10.64
N LYS A 349 -19.90 11.80 11.42
CA LYS A 349 -19.76 13.19 10.95
C LYS A 349 -18.36 13.42 10.37
N ALA A 350 -18.25 13.32 9.06
CA ALA A 350 -17.05 13.70 8.35
C ALA A 350 -16.85 15.22 8.31
N VAL A 351 -15.60 15.66 8.08
CA VAL A 351 -15.27 17.08 7.85
C VAL A 351 -16.12 17.62 6.69
N GLU A 352 -16.63 18.83 6.81
CA GLU A 352 -17.41 19.45 5.74
C GLU A 352 -16.59 19.67 4.46
N ALA A 353 -17.22 19.58 3.31
CA ALA A 353 -16.61 19.93 2.05
C ALA A 353 -16.51 21.46 1.92
N HIS A 354 -15.33 21.98 1.68
CA HIS A 354 -15.08 23.42 1.51
C HIS A 354 -15.12 23.88 0.06
N THR A 355 -15.17 22.95 -0.88
CA THR A 355 -15.22 23.25 -2.32
C THR A 355 -16.23 22.35 -3.03
N PRO A 356 -16.82 22.81 -4.17
CA PRO A 356 -17.70 21.97 -4.99
C PRO A 356 -17.02 20.67 -5.46
N TYR A 357 -15.70 20.70 -5.68
CA TYR A 357 -14.94 19.52 -6.09
C TYR A 357 -14.84 18.47 -4.98
N GLN A 358 -14.64 18.87 -3.72
CA GLN A 358 -14.65 17.95 -2.58
C GLN A 358 -16.01 17.28 -2.40
N ASP A 359 -17.10 18.02 -2.59
CA ASP A 359 -18.45 17.48 -2.54
C ASP A 359 -18.73 16.50 -3.70
N PHE A 360 -18.31 16.86 -4.92
CA PHE A 360 -18.35 15.96 -6.07
C PHE A 360 -17.53 14.69 -5.82
N PHE A 361 -16.29 14.83 -5.32
CA PHE A 361 -15.40 13.71 -5.03
C PHE A 361 -16.06 12.70 -4.09
N ARG A 362 -16.63 13.16 -2.97
CA ARG A 362 -17.33 12.29 -2.02
C ARG A 362 -18.50 11.50 -2.62
N ARG A 363 -19.23 12.09 -3.57
CA ARG A 363 -20.37 11.43 -4.19
C ARG A 363 -19.98 10.37 -5.22
N GLU A 364 -18.81 10.49 -5.82
CA GLU A 364 -18.41 9.65 -6.95
C GLU A 364 -17.30 8.63 -6.61
N VAL A 365 -16.60 8.82 -5.49
CA VAL A 365 -15.45 7.97 -5.14
C VAL A 365 -15.89 6.64 -4.55
N GLY A 366 -15.25 5.55 -5.02
CA GLY A 366 -15.38 4.23 -4.45
C GLY A 366 -14.44 4.01 -3.23
N PRO A 367 -14.52 2.85 -2.58
CA PRO A 367 -13.75 2.55 -1.38
C PRO A 367 -12.25 2.37 -1.66
N LEU A 368 -11.43 2.55 -0.62
CA LEU A 368 -9.99 2.29 -0.67
C LEU A 368 -9.66 0.86 -1.08
N SER A 369 -10.42 -0.12 -0.60
CA SER A 369 -10.25 -1.54 -0.95
C SER A 369 -10.33 -1.83 -2.45
N GLU A 370 -10.97 -0.94 -3.22
CA GLU A 370 -11.14 -1.06 -4.66
C GLU A 370 -10.37 0.01 -5.47
N GLY A 371 -9.40 0.67 -4.84
CA GLY A 371 -8.53 1.64 -5.49
C GLY A 371 -9.02 3.08 -5.47
N MET A 372 -10.12 3.41 -4.76
CA MET A 372 -10.55 4.79 -4.59
C MET A 372 -10.80 5.51 -5.93
N VAL A 373 -11.45 4.85 -6.89
CA VAL A 373 -11.72 5.38 -8.22
C VAL A 373 -13.12 6.00 -8.31
N PHE A 374 -13.33 6.89 -9.27
CA PHE A 374 -14.66 7.31 -9.64
C PHE A 374 -15.35 6.21 -10.43
N GLU A 375 -16.33 5.56 -9.83
CA GLU A 375 -16.99 4.38 -10.40
C GLU A 375 -17.56 4.64 -11.80
N ARG A 376 -18.10 5.84 -12.01
CA ARG A 376 -18.62 6.23 -13.33
C ARG A 376 -17.54 6.36 -14.39
N ALA A 377 -16.29 6.68 -14.02
CA ALA A 377 -15.20 6.83 -14.96
C ALA A 377 -14.74 5.50 -15.56
N THR A 378 -14.86 4.41 -14.80
CA THR A 378 -14.36 3.08 -15.23
C THR A 378 -15.13 2.51 -16.44
N LYS A 379 -16.38 2.93 -16.67
CA LYS A 379 -17.18 2.47 -17.80
C LYS A 379 -16.74 3.07 -19.13
N PHE A 380 -16.10 4.24 -19.16
CA PHE A 380 -15.75 4.95 -20.41
C PHE A 380 -14.62 4.28 -21.19
N GLN A 381 -13.79 3.49 -20.55
CA GLN A 381 -12.79 2.63 -21.19
C GLN A 381 -13.39 1.73 -22.28
N ARG A 382 -14.53 1.07 -21.95
CA ARG A 382 -15.20 0.15 -22.87
C ARG A 382 -15.82 0.88 -24.05
N VAL A 383 -16.23 2.12 -23.83
CA VAL A 383 -16.77 2.98 -24.89
C VAL A 383 -15.67 3.32 -25.91
N ALA A 384 -14.47 3.72 -25.45
CA ALA A 384 -13.34 4.03 -26.31
C ALA A 384 -12.84 2.82 -27.12
N GLN A 385 -13.00 1.59 -26.59
CA GLN A 385 -12.63 0.37 -27.31
C GLN A 385 -13.64 -0.02 -28.41
N ASN A 386 -14.91 0.31 -28.24
CA ASN A 386 -15.99 -0.16 -29.10
C ASN A 386 -16.52 0.90 -30.08
N PHE A 387 -16.19 2.17 -29.87
CA PHE A 387 -16.66 3.28 -30.70
C PHE A 387 -15.50 4.20 -31.07
N PRO A 388 -15.45 4.69 -32.33
CA PRO A 388 -14.48 5.70 -32.68
C PRO A 388 -14.70 6.92 -31.77
N ILE A 389 -13.62 7.41 -31.21
CA ILE A 389 -13.65 8.65 -30.43
C ILE A 389 -14.16 9.76 -31.34
N PRO A 390 -15.23 10.49 -30.95
CA PRO A 390 -15.70 11.61 -31.76
C PRO A 390 -14.54 12.57 -32.02
N ARG A 391 -14.35 12.93 -33.28
CA ARG A 391 -13.36 13.95 -33.62
C ARG A 391 -13.77 15.24 -32.94
N ASP A 392 -12.84 15.84 -32.23
CA ASP A 392 -13.02 17.22 -31.81
C ASP A 392 -13.01 18.12 -33.05
N ASN A 393 -14.08 18.83 -33.27
CA ASN A 393 -14.27 19.65 -34.48
C ASN A 393 -13.86 21.12 -34.25
N HIS A 394 -12.85 21.35 -33.42
CA HIS A 394 -12.27 22.68 -33.26
C HIS A 394 -11.03 22.86 -34.11
#